data_16aeb4b2150bb60b7cc278c902269f11
#
_entry.id   16aeb4b2150bb60b7cc278c902269f11
#
_cell.length_a   1.000
_cell.length_b   1.000
_cell.length_c   1.000
_cell.angle_alpha   90.00
_cell.angle_beta   90.00
_cell.angle_gamma   90.00
#
_symmetry.space_group_name_H-M   'P 1'
#
loop_
_entity.id
_entity.type
_entity.pdbx_description
1 polymer ?
#
loop_
_entity_poly.entity_id
_entity_poly.type
_entity_poly.pdbx_seq_one_letter_code
_entity_poly.pdbx_strand_id
1 'polypeptide(L)'
;ALVSALGCGTTNSITDIQRQFNHMHFTAIQLKPFHKQLVKMSAPEFMREVFEKALAVHLPDMLTLRDKYQDVFDRIILQDGTSFAVHDDLMHYFPGRFNVHSPAAVELHVTYDVFKGQPKSVSLTEDVAPERDYLPSASSLTGCLFMADAGYFSKSYIQKLQDASAFFISRMSNSVNPMAVCNNSQQTKPLQTWLKELPNTGALDLDVHWPDGPTYRCVAFAALDHKKRHVLVCTNLDRQQFPPDVVGDLY
;
A
#
# COMPACT_ATOMS: atom_id res chain seq x y z
N ALA A 1 7.81 15.16 21.43
CA ALA A 1 7.25 14.47 22.61
C ALA A 1 6.05 13.60 22.28
N LEU A 2 4.93 14.14 21.74
CA LEU A 2 3.73 13.35 21.43
C LEU A 2 4.03 12.23 20.42
N VAL A 3 4.67 12.56 19.31
CA VAL A 3 5.05 11.61 18.23
C VAL A 3 6.05 10.57 18.77
N SER A 4 7.05 10.99 19.53
CA SER A 4 8.03 10.09 20.16
C SER A 4 7.35 9.15 21.17
N ALA A 5 6.44 9.66 22.00
CA ALA A 5 5.71 8.88 22.98
C ALA A 5 4.79 7.81 22.33
N LEU A 6 4.10 8.17 21.24
CA LEU A 6 3.25 7.25 20.49
C LEU A 6 4.08 6.22 19.70
N GLY A 7 5.20 6.64 19.10
CA GLY A 7 6.06 5.77 18.31
C GLY A 7 6.85 4.73 19.12
N CYS A 8 7.13 4.99 20.39
CA CYS A 8 7.87 4.05 21.24
C CYS A 8 7.00 2.93 21.82
N GLY A 9 5.68 2.94 21.64
CA GLY A 9 4.77 1.90 22.14
C GLY A 9 4.73 1.75 23.67
N THR A 10 5.33 2.68 24.41
CA THR A 10 5.47 2.63 25.89
C THR A 10 4.37 3.36 26.64
N THR A 11 3.46 4.00 25.91
CA THR A 11 2.41 4.85 26.51
C THR A 11 1.04 4.24 26.29
N ASN A 12 0.36 3.94 27.42
CA ASN A 12 -0.98 3.34 27.41
C ASN A 12 -2.08 4.35 27.76
N SER A 13 -1.73 5.59 28.06
CA SER A 13 -2.71 6.60 28.47
C SER A 13 -2.26 8.03 28.15
N ILE A 14 -3.22 8.95 28.02
CA ILE A 14 -2.94 10.40 27.89
C ILE A 14 -2.12 10.93 29.08
N THR A 15 -2.28 10.35 30.26
CA THR A 15 -1.50 10.70 31.44
C THR A 15 -0.03 10.34 31.28
N ASP A 16 0.27 9.21 30.67
CA ASP A 16 1.65 8.80 30.39
C ASP A 16 2.30 9.70 29.35
N ILE A 17 1.56 10.07 28.32
CA ILE A 17 2.02 11.03 27.31
C ILE A 17 2.32 12.39 27.95
N GLN A 18 1.45 12.85 28.85
CA GLN A 18 1.64 14.12 29.57
C GLN A 18 2.87 14.06 30.51
N ARG A 19 3.08 12.95 31.21
CA ARG A 19 4.27 12.77 32.05
C ARG A 19 5.55 12.77 31.24
N GLN A 20 5.58 12.05 30.12
CA GLN A 20 6.73 12.07 29.21
C GLN A 20 6.98 13.45 28.64
N PHE A 21 5.93 14.17 28.22
CA PHE A 21 6.04 15.54 27.76
C PHE A 21 6.70 16.43 28.81
N ASN A 22 6.20 16.39 30.06
CA ASN A 22 6.76 17.18 31.14
C ASN A 22 8.22 16.84 31.42
N HIS A 23 8.56 15.55 31.41
CA HIS A 23 9.94 15.10 31.60
C HIS A 23 10.86 15.59 30.49
N MET A 24 10.48 15.44 29.22
CA MET A 24 11.32 15.83 28.07
C MET A 24 11.51 17.34 27.94
N HIS A 25 10.52 18.13 28.36
CA HIS A 25 10.55 19.60 28.20
C HIS A 25 10.78 20.35 29.51
N PHE A 26 11.07 19.63 30.59
CA PHE A 26 11.25 20.21 31.94
C PHE A 26 10.10 21.13 32.38
N THR A 27 8.86 20.68 32.09
CA THR A 27 7.64 21.42 32.39
C THR A 27 6.81 20.73 33.48
N ALA A 28 5.82 21.41 34.04
CA ALA A 28 4.88 20.88 35.00
C ALA A 28 3.41 21.12 34.59
N ILE A 29 3.11 20.95 33.29
CA ILE A 29 1.77 21.15 32.78
C ILE A 29 0.84 20.08 33.36
N GLN A 30 -0.28 20.51 33.95
CA GLN A 30 -1.29 19.63 34.52
C GLN A 30 -2.05 18.89 33.38
N LEU A 31 -2.61 17.71 33.71
CA LEU A 31 -3.32 16.87 32.75
C LEU A 31 -4.47 17.60 32.03
N LYS A 32 -5.29 18.36 32.74
CA LYS A 32 -6.44 19.05 32.14
C LYS A 32 -6.07 20.11 31.12
N PRO A 33 -5.10 21.02 31.34
CA PRO A 33 -4.59 21.91 30.30
C PRO A 33 -3.94 21.16 29.14
N PHE A 34 -3.19 20.09 29.39
CA PHE A 34 -2.56 19.26 28.37
C PHE A 34 -3.63 18.62 27.45
N HIS A 35 -4.63 17.98 28.03
CA HIS A 35 -5.74 17.38 27.29
C HIS A 35 -6.49 18.41 26.45
N LYS A 36 -6.73 19.62 26.96
CA LYS A 36 -7.37 20.69 26.21
C LYS A 36 -6.60 21.09 24.94
N GLN A 37 -5.29 20.91 24.88
CA GLN A 37 -4.53 21.17 23.66
C GLN A 37 -4.75 20.06 22.63
N LEU A 38 -4.84 18.80 23.05
CA LEU A 38 -5.02 17.65 22.17
C LEU A 38 -6.41 17.62 21.50
N VAL A 39 -7.43 18.19 22.13
CA VAL A 39 -8.80 18.23 21.58
C VAL A 39 -9.10 19.50 20.76
N LYS A 40 -8.13 20.38 20.57
CA LYS A 40 -8.30 21.53 19.68
C LYS A 40 -8.39 21.09 18.21
N MET A 41 -9.19 21.79 17.43
CA MET A 41 -9.30 21.57 15.99
C MET A 41 -7.95 21.68 15.24
N SER A 42 -7.00 22.45 15.78
CA SER A 42 -5.64 22.56 15.23
C SER A 42 -4.71 21.37 15.57
N ALA A 43 -5.10 20.46 16.45
CA ALA A 43 -4.24 19.34 16.83
C ALA A 43 -4.07 18.29 15.69
N PRO A 44 -5.12 17.86 14.98
CA PRO A 44 -4.97 17.01 13.81
C PRO A 44 -4.10 17.65 12.72
N GLU A 45 -4.27 18.94 12.48
CA GLU A 45 -3.51 19.71 11.49
C GLU A 45 -2.03 19.79 11.85
N PHE A 46 -1.72 20.06 13.10
CA PHE A 46 -0.35 20.00 13.62
C PHE A 46 0.26 18.59 13.46
N MET A 47 -0.50 17.54 13.77
CA MET A 47 -0.01 16.16 13.63
C MET A 47 0.24 15.82 12.16
N ARG A 48 -0.62 16.26 11.24
CA ARG A 48 -0.41 16.10 9.80
C ARG A 48 0.89 16.78 9.34
N GLU A 49 1.12 18.04 9.72
CA GLU A 49 2.35 18.76 9.37
C GLU A 49 3.61 18.07 9.94
N VAL A 50 3.55 17.55 11.17
CA VAL A 50 4.66 16.79 11.77
C VAL A 50 4.92 15.53 10.98
N PHE A 51 3.87 14.80 10.58
CA PHE A 51 3.98 13.59 9.78
C PHE A 51 4.60 13.88 8.39
N GLU A 52 4.11 14.90 7.69
CA GLU A 52 4.63 15.33 6.39
C GLU A 52 6.13 15.71 6.49
N LYS A 53 6.51 16.47 7.53
CA LYS A 53 7.92 16.82 7.76
C LYS A 53 8.78 15.61 8.12
N ALA A 54 8.27 14.69 8.92
CA ALA A 54 9.01 13.46 9.27
C ALA A 54 9.24 12.59 8.03
N LEU A 55 8.23 12.45 7.16
CA LEU A 55 8.39 11.75 5.89
C LEU A 55 9.44 12.42 5.00
N ALA A 56 9.41 13.73 4.86
CA ALA A 56 10.37 14.47 4.03
C ALA A 56 11.82 14.31 4.49
N VAL A 57 12.06 14.10 5.79
CA VAL A 57 13.42 13.90 6.35
C VAL A 57 13.91 12.46 6.14
N HIS A 58 13.01 11.48 6.12
CA HIS A 58 13.38 10.05 6.10
C HIS A 58 13.35 9.40 4.71
N LEU A 59 13.11 10.17 3.63
CA LEU A 59 12.97 9.64 2.28
C LEU A 59 14.04 10.07 1.26
N PRO A 60 15.31 10.40 1.65
CA PRO A 60 16.34 10.79 0.69
C PRO A 60 16.65 9.68 -0.35
N ASP A 61 16.48 8.41 0.01
CA ASP A 61 16.78 7.27 -0.87
C ASP A 61 15.79 7.11 -2.04
N MET A 62 14.63 7.75 -1.98
CA MET A 62 13.65 7.75 -3.09
C MET A 62 14.04 8.66 -4.27
N LEU A 63 15.02 9.54 -4.09
CA LEU A 63 15.58 10.35 -5.19
C LEU A 63 16.21 9.46 -6.28
N THR A 64 16.77 8.32 -5.91
CA THR A 64 17.38 7.37 -6.86
C THR A 64 16.35 6.72 -7.80
N LEU A 65 15.13 6.45 -7.31
CA LEU A 65 14.03 5.95 -8.15
C LEU A 65 13.55 7.00 -9.14
N ARG A 66 13.47 8.25 -8.73
CA ARG A 66 13.13 9.36 -9.63
C ARG A 66 14.14 9.47 -10.76
N ASP A 67 15.42 9.55 -10.46
CA ASP A 67 16.48 9.69 -11.45
C ASP A 67 16.51 8.53 -12.45
N LYS A 68 16.15 7.32 -12.00
CA LYS A 68 16.11 6.12 -12.86
C LYS A 68 14.90 6.06 -13.78
N TYR A 69 13.73 6.58 -13.35
CA TYR A 69 12.46 6.33 -14.04
C TYR A 69 11.69 7.58 -14.49
N GLN A 70 12.22 8.79 -14.25
CA GLN A 70 11.54 10.06 -14.60
C GLN A 70 11.34 10.25 -16.11
N ASP A 71 12.15 9.60 -16.94
CA ASP A 71 12.02 9.66 -18.40
C ASP A 71 10.98 8.65 -18.93
N VAL A 72 10.49 7.75 -18.06
CA VAL A 72 9.52 6.71 -18.43
C VAL A 72 8.15 6.98 -17.81
N PHE A 73 8.11 7.43 -16.57
CA PHE A 73 6.88 7.70 -15.84
C PHE A 73 6.85 9.15 -15.37
N ASP A 74 5.71 9.79 -15.50
CA ASP A 74 5.50 11.14 -14.94
C ASP A 74 5.64 11.11 -13.40
N ARG A 75 5.15 10.04 -12.77
CA ARG A 75 5.20 9.78 -11.33
C ARG A 75 5.10 8.28 -11.03
N ILE A 76 5.58 7.89 -9.86
CA ILE A 76 5.29 6.57 -9.28
C ILE A 76 4.35 6.80 -8.09
N ILE A 77 3.17 6.18 -8.13
CA ILE A 77 2.12 6.32 -7.13
C ILE A 77 1.90 4.98 -6.44
N LEU A 78 2.13 4.94 -5.14
CA LEU A 78 1.87 3.78 -4.30
C LEU A 78 0.51 3.93 -3.62
N GLN A 79 -0.25 2.83 -3.55
CA GLN A 79 -1.48 2.73 -2.78
C GLN A 79 -1.34 1.61 -1.77
N ASP A 80 -1.47 1.94 -0.50
CA ASP A 80 -1.42 0.95 0.58
C ASP A 80 -2.38 1.32 1.70
N GLY A 81 -2.72 0.33 2.53
CA GLY A 81 -3.59 0.46 3.69
C GLY A 81 -2.98 -0.18 4.92
N THR A 82 -3.26 0.39 6.07
CA THR A 82 -2.88 -0.20 7.35
C THR A 82 -4.02 -0.09 8.35
N SER A 83 -4.35 -1.22 8.98
CA SER A 83 -5.41 -1.28 9.99
C SER A 83 -4.81 -1.26 11.39
N PHE A 84 -5.49 -0.61 12.32
CA PHE A 84 -5.15 -0.64 13.73
C PHE A 84 -6.40 -0.61 14.61
N ALA A 85 -6.34 -1.37 15.69
CA ALA A 85 -7.42 -1.42 16.66
C ALA A 85 -7.58 -0.07 17.39
N VAL A 86 -8.83 0.30 17.64
CA VAL A 86 -9.20 1.43 18.49
C VAL A 86 -9.98 0.93 19.69
N HIS A 87 -10.35 1.82 20.61
CA HIS A 87 -11.09 1.43 21.82
C HIS A 87 -12.45 0.80 21.46
N ASP A 88 -12.82 -0.29 22.14
CA ASP A 88 -14.01 -1.08 21.86
C ASP A 88 -15.31 -0.27 21.86
N ASP A 89 -15.40 0.78 22.68
CA ASP A 89 -16.55 1.70 22.71
C ASP A 89 -16.81 2.39 21.36
N LEU A 90 -15.81 2.40 20.45
CA LEU A 90 -15.93 2.96 19.10
C LEU A 90 -16.47 1.97 18.07
N MET A 91 -16.79 0.73 18.45
CA MET A 91 -17.25 -0.31 17.55
C MET A 91 -18.46 0.09 16.68
N HIS A 92 -19.35 0.93 17.22
CA HIS A 92 -20.52 1.43 16.48
C HIS A 92 -20.17 2.42 15.35
N TYR A 93 -19.00 3.06 15.45
CA TYR A 93 -18.51 4.04 14.47
C TYR A 93 -17.44 3.43 13.56
N PHE A 94 -16.64 2.52 14.10
CA PHE A 94 -15.50 1.89 13.42
C PHE A 94 -15.51 0.40 13.69
N PRO A 95 -16.44 -0.36 13.09
CA PRO A 95 -16.46 -1.82 13.23
C PRO A 95 -15.17 -2.43 12.67
N GLY A 96 -14.57 -3.33 13.46
CA GLY A 96 -13.36 -4.05 13.07
C GLY A 96 -13.67 -5.32 12.29
N ARG A 97 -12.79 -5.70 11.37
CA ARG A 97 -12.87 -6.92 10.56
C ARG A 97 -12.79 -8.20 11.39
N PHE A 98 -12.12 -8.14 12.55
CA PHE A 98 -11.91 -9.26 13.47
C PHE A 98 -12.67 -9.08 14.79
N ASN A 99 -13.95 -9.34 14.79
CA ASN A 99 -14.89 -9.11 15.91
C ASN A 99 -14.44 -9.66 17.28
N VAL A 100 -13.63 -10.73 17.33
CA VAL A 100 -13.19 -11.37 18.57
C VAL A 100 -11.94 -10.69 19.15
N HIS A 101 -11.02 -10.24 18.30
CA HIS A 101 -9.71 -9.71 18.71
C HIS A 101 -9.62 -8.19 18.57
N SER A 102 -10.46 -7.60 17.76
CA SER A 102 -10.43 -6.19 17.41
C SER A 102 -11.82 -5.76 16.97
N PRO A 103 -12.78 -5.65 17.92
CA PRO A 103 -14.17 -5.33 17.58
C PRO A 103 -14.31 -3.92 16.99
N ALA A 104 -13.40 -3.02 17.36
CA ALA A 104 -13.30 -1.69 16.80
C ALA A 104 -11.91 -1.49 16.17
N ALA A 105 -11.88 -1.12 14.88
CA ALA A 105 -10.65 -0.85 14.17
C ALA A 105 -10.88 0.19 13.06
N VAL A 106 -9.82 0.91 12.73
CA VAL A 106 -9.79 1.86 11.62
C VAL A 106 -8.75 1.42 10.62
N GLU A 107 -9.01 1.70 9.35
CA GLU A 107 -8.06 1.50 8.27
C GLU A 107 -7.63 2.86 7.70
N LEU A 108 -6.33 3.04 7.56
CA LEU A 108 -5.71 4.21 6.97
C LEU A 108 -5.28 3.86 5.55
N HIS A 109 -5.91 4.45 4.55
CA HIS A 109 -5.52 4.31 3.15
C HIS A 109 -4.63 5.48 2.75
N VAL A 110 -3.46 5.18 2.21
CA VAL A 110 -2.48 6.18 1.79
C VAL A 110 -2.18 6.03 0.31
N THR A 111 -2.36 7.11 -0.45
CA THR A 111 -1.81 7.24 -1.79
C THR A 111 -0.53 8.09 -1.68
N TYR A 112 0.61 7.55 -2.09
CA TYR A 112 1.92 8.17 -1.92
C TYR A 112 2.59 8.46 -3.27
N ASP A 113 3.10 9.67 -3.47
CA ASP A 113 3.87 10.08 -4.64
C ASP A 113 5.37 9.90 -4.35
N VAL A 114 5.96 8.86 -4.93
CA VAL A 114 7.38 8.50 -4.70
C VAL A 114 8.32 9.59 -5.19
N PHE A 115 8.04 10.19 -6.37
CA PHE A 115 8.92 11.22 -6.94
C PHE A 115 8.90 12.53 -6.14
N LYS A 116 7.78 12.82 -5.47
CA LYS A 116 7.66 13.99 -4.59
C LYS A 116 8.03 13.69 -3.15
N GLY A 117 8.13 12.41 -2.77
CA GLY A 117 8.42 12.00 -1.41
C GLY A 117 7.31 12.41 -0.41
N GLN A 118 6.03 12.41 -0.83
CA GLN A 118 4.95 12.89 0.02
C GLN A 118 3.62 12.16 -0.23
N PRO A 119 2.76 12.05 0.79
CA PRO A 119 1.40 11.58 0.61
C PRO A 119 0.63 12.50 -0.36
N LYS A 120 -0.08 11.90 -1.31
CA LYS A 120 -1.01 12.59 -2.20
C LYS A 120 -2.41 12.66 -1.58
N SER A 121 -2.82 11.58 -0.93
CA SER A 121 -4.07 11.51 -0.17
C SER A 121 -3.94 10.55 1.01
N VAL A 122 -4.69 10.84 2.05
CA VAL A 122 -4.81 10.00 3.24
C VAL A 122 -6.30 9.94 3.59
N SER A 123 -6.85 8.74 3.71
CA SER A 123 -8.25 8.52 4.11
C SER A 123 -8.28 7.59 5.31
N LEU A 124 -9.10 7.93 6.30
CA LEU A 124 -9.35 7.11 7.48
C LEU A 124 -10.77 6.56 7.40
N THR A 125 -10.92 5.26 7.53
CA THR A 125 -12.18 4.55 7.36
C THR A 125 -12.39 3.51 8.46
N GLU A 126 -13.56 2.93 8.51
CA GLU A 126 -13.79 1.70 9.25
C GLU A 126 -13.02 0.54 8.62
N ASP A 127 -12.50 -0.39 9.42
CA ASP A 127 -11.67 -1.52 8.95
C ASP A 127 -12.45 -2.52 8.07
N VAL A 128 -13.77 -2.52 8.13
CA VAL A 128 -14.62 -3.36 7.28
C VAL A 128 -14.90 -2.77 5.90
N ALA A 129 -14.52 -1.52 5.64
CA ALA A 129 -14.73 -0.87 4.36
C ALA A 129 -13.90 -1.56 3.26
N PRO A 130 -14.45 -1.70 2.02
CA PRO A 130 -13.69 -2.30 0.93
C PRO A 130 -12.51 -1.41 0.51
N GLU A 131 -11.28 -1.92 0.56
CA GLU A 131 -10.06 -1.20 0.17
C GLU A 131 -10.15 -0.59 -1.24
N ARG A 132 -10.89 -1.24 -2.14
CA ARG A 132 -11.07 -0.82 -3.54
C ARG A 132 -11.84 0.48 -3.72
N ASP A 133 -12.63 0.89 -2.72
CA ASP A 133 -13.41 2.14 -2.77
C ASP A 133 -12.52 3.37 -2.59
N TYR A 134 -11.29 3.16 -2.12
CA TYR A 134 -10.28 4.21 -1.87
C TYR A 134 -9.20 4.29 -2.95
N LEU A 135 -9.40 3.60 -4.07
CA LEU A 135 -8.53 3.71 -5.23
C LEU A 135 -8.64 5.11 -5.87
N PRO A 136 -7.51 5.72 -6.27
CA PRO A 136 -7.53 7.00 -6.97
C PRO A 136 -8.24 6.88 -8.33
N SER A 137 -8.78 7.98 -8.83
CA SER A 137 -9.34 8.00 -10.18
C SER A 137 -8.28 7.61 -11.22
N ALA A 138 -8.58 6.65 -12.10
CA ALA A 138 -7.65 6.19 -13.13
C ALA A 138 -7.20 7.35 -14.05
N SER A 139 -8.09 8.30 -14.36
CA SER A 139 -7.74 9.48 -15.16
C SER A 139 -6.71 10.40 -14.50
N SER A 140 -6.59 10.38 -13.18
CA SER A 140 -5.56 11.14 -12.44
C SER A 140 -4.17 10.50 -12.45
N LEU A 141 -4.06 9.31 -13.05
CA LEU A 141 -2.86 8.47 -13.11
C LEU A 141 -2.28 8.33 -14.52
N THR A 142 -2.83 9.06 -15.51
CA THR A 142 -2.27 9.08 -16.89
C THR A 142 -0.77 9.34 -16.84
N GLY A 143 0.02 8.53 -17.55
CA GLY A 143 1.49 8.61 -17.59
C GLY A 143 2.20 8.17 -16.29
N CYS A 144 1.46 7.86 -15.22
CA CYS A 144 2.03 7.43 -13.95
C CYS A 144 2.16 5.90 -13.88
N LEU A 145 3.13 5.41 -13.10
CA LEU A 145 3.14 4.02 -12.63
C LEU A 145 2.35 3.94 -11.33
N PHE A 146 1.25 3.18 -11.34
CA PHE A 146 0.46 2.90 -10.15
C PHE A 146 0.82 1.54 -9.57
N MET A 147 1.05 1.47 -8.26
CA MET A 147 1.42 0.25 -7.56
C MET A 147 0.53 0.02 -6.36
N ALA A 148 0.00 -1.21 -6.21
CA ALA A 148 -0.88 -1.56 -5.10
C ALA A 148 -0.80 -3.05 -4.73
N ASP A 149 -1.11 -3.36 -3.47
CA ASP A 149 -1.20 -4.73 -2.97
C ASP A 149 -2.49 -5.44 -3.42
N ALA A 150 -2.58 -6.73 -3.10
CA ALA A 150 -3.64 -7.63 -3.55
C ALA A 150 -5.05 -7.24 -3.07
N GLY A 151 -5.19 -6.55 -1.96
CA GLY A 151 -6.46 -6.03 -1.46
C GLY A 151 -7.11 -5.03 -2.43
N TYR A 152 -6.28 -4.23 -3.08
CA TYR A 152 -6.69 -3.24 -4.08
C TYR A 152 -6.88 -3.82 -5.48
N PHE A 153 -6.51 -5.07 -5.73
CA PHE A 153 -6.60 -5.67 -7.06
C PHE A 153 -8.06 -5.76 -7.55
N SER A 154 -8.32 -5.14 -8.70
CA SER A 154 -9.62 -5.19 -9.38
C SER A 154 -9.43 -5.21 -10.90
N LYS A 155 -9.97 -6.23 -11.57
CA LYS A 155 -9.89 -6.33 -13.05
C LYS A 155 -10.49 -5.11 -13.74
N SER A 156 -11.63 -4.63 -13.24
CA SER A 156 -12.28 -3.44 -13.81
C SER A 156 -11.47 -2.17 -13.60
N TYR A 157 -10.76 -2.05 -12.49
CA TYR A 157 -9.90 -0.89 -12.25
C TYR A 157 -8.62 -0.93 -13.10
N ILE A 158 -8.01 -2.11 -13.24
CA ILE A 158 -6.85 -2.31 -14.13
C ILE A 158 -7.21 -1.95 -15.57
N GLN A 159 -8.41 -2.34 -16.04
CA GLN A 159 -8.89 -1.91 -17.36
C GLN A 159 -8.99 -0.38 -17.46
N LYS A 160 -9.56 0.28 -16.46
CA LYS A 160 -9.63 1.75 -16.43
C LYS A 160 -8.25 2.42 -16.42
N LEU A 161 -7.26 1.83 -15.74
CA LEU A 161 -5.88 2.32 -15.79
C LEU A 161 -5.30 2.22 -17.20
N GLN A 162 -5.52 1.11 -17.87
CA GLN A 162 -5.08 0.88 -19.24
C GLN A 162 -5.75 1.85 -20.21
N ASP A 163 -7.06 2.04 -20.09
CA ASP A 163 -7.84 2.99 -20.90
C ASP A 163 -7.39 4.44 -20.68
N ALA A 164 -6.92 4.76 -19.47
CA ALA A 164 -6.36 6.06 -19.10
C ALA A 164 -4.88 6.23 -19.47
N SER A 165 -4.25 5.27 -20.16
CA SER A 165 -2.81 5.27 -20.47
C SER A 165 -1.94 5.39 -19.23
N ALA A 166 -2.36 4.75 -18.13
CA ALA A 166 -1.57 4.59 -16.91
C ALA A 166 -0.81 3.26 -16.96
N PHE A 167 0.39 3.26 -16.40
CA PHE A 167 1.15 2.04 -16.12
C PHE A 167 0.74 1.48 -14.76
N PHE A 168 0.85 0.15 -14.58
CA PHE A 168 0.55 -0.44 -13.28
C PHE A 168 1.40 -1.65 -12.95
N ILE A 169 1.64 -1.86 -11.68
CA ILE A 169 2.10 -3.08 -11.03
C ILE A 169 1.14 -3.35 -9.88
N SER A 170 0.33 -4.40 -9.97
CA SER A 170 -0.64 -4.75 -8.94
C SER A 170 -0.48 -6.21 -8.54
N ARG A 171 -0.32 -6.45 -7.24
CA ARG A 171 -0.27 -7.80 -6.73
C ARG A 171 -1.61 -8.50 -6.91
N MET A 172 -1.57 -9.77 -7.28
CA MET A 172 -2.74 -10.63 -7.35
C MET A 172 -2.79 -11.59 -6.16
N SER A 173 -4.00 -11.99 -5.77
CA SER A 173 -4.18 -13.06 -4.80
C SER A 173 -3.65 -14.40 -5.35
N ASN A 174 -3.02 -15.20 -4.48
CA ASN A 174 -2.61 -16.55 -4.84
C ASN A 174 -3.80 -17.51 -5.10
N SER A 175 -5.02 -17.13 -4.79
CA SER A 175 -6.23 -17.92 -5.05
C SER A 175 -6.76 -17.79 -6.48
N VAL A 176 -6.28 -16.84 -7.28
CA VAL A 176 -6.71 -16.68 -8.67
C VAL A 176 -6.13 -17.78 -9.55
N ASN A 177 -6.93 -18.26 -10.51
CA ASN A 177 -6.49 -19.33 -11.41
C ASN A 177 -7.01 -19.09 -12.85
N PRO A 178 -6.66 -17.96 -13.50
CA PRO A 178 -6.98 -17.76 -14.92
C PRO A 178 -6.17 -18.72 -15.80
N MET A 179 -6.55 -18.82 -17.05
CA MET A 179 -5.71 -19.45 -18.07
C MET A 179 -4.48 -18.56 -18.31
N ALA A 180 -3.32 -19.18 -18.44
CA ALA A 180 -2.06 -18.47 -18.66
C ALA A 180 -1.26 -19.10 -19.79
N VAL A 181 -0.66 -18.25 -20.60
CA VAL A 181 0.21 -18.62 -21.73
C VAL A 181 1.64 -18.24 -21.37
N CYS A 182 2.55 -19.18 -21.48
CA CYS A 182 3.97 -18.91 -21.36
C CYS A 182 4.52 -18.46 -22.73
N ASN A 183 5.10 -17.28 -22.77
CA ASN A 183 5.60 -16.71 -24.03
C ASN A 183 6.68 -17.55 -24.70
N ASN A 184 7.51 -18.24 -23.93
CA ASN A 184 8.60 -19.04 -24.47
C ASN A 184 8.13 -20.35 -25.12
N SER A 185 7.05 -20.95 -24.62
CA SER A 185 6.56 -22.26 -25.07
C SER A 185 5.23 -22.21 -25.81
N GLN A 186 4.54 -21.06 -25.79
CA GLN A 186 3.18 -20.85 -26.31
C GLN A 186 2.15 -21.85 -25.76
N GLN A 187 2.49 -22.54 -24.67
CA GLN A 187 1.59 -23.46 -24.01
C GLN A 187 0.58 -22.70 -23.12
N THR A 188 -0.66 -23.13 -23.19
CA THR A 188 -1.75 -22.60 -22.36
C THR A 188 -2.11 -23.59 -21.28
N LYS A 189 -2.00 -23.18 -20.02
CA LYS A 189 -2.37 -23.97 -18.82
C LYS A 189 -3.03 -23.05 -17.79
N PRO A 190 -3.80 -23.57 -16.81
CA PRO A 190 -4.20 -22.80 -15.64
C PRO A 190 -2.98 -22.22 -14.91
N LEU A 191 -3.07 -20.99 -14.42
CA LEU A 191 -1.97 -20.31 -13.72
C LEU A 191 -1.40 -21.14 -12.59
N GLN A 192 -2.24 -21.79 -11.79
CA GLN A 192 -1.80 -22.65 -10.68
C GLN A 192 -0.95 -23.87 -11.15
N THR A 193 -1.12 -24.31 -12.39
CA THR A 193 -0.27 -25.36 -12.97
C THR A 193 1.12 -24.81 -13.28
N TRP A 194 1.22 -23.62 -13.86
CA TRP A 194 2.49 -22.94 -14.08
C TRP A 194 3.25 -22.68 -12.78
N LEU A 195 2.54 -22.28 -11.72
CA LEU A 195 3.18 -22.00 -10.43
C LEU A 195 3.82 -23.23 -9.78
N LYS A 196 3.32 -24.43 -10.08
CA LYS A 196 3.96 -25.70 -9.62
C LYS A 196 5.27 -25.98 -10.37
N GLU A 197 5.40 -25.44 -11.57
CA GLU A 197 6.59 -25.58 -12.41
C GLU A 197 7.62 -24.47 -12.17
N LEU A 198 7.29 -23.46 -11.35
CA LEU A 198 8.16 -22.33 -11.00
C LEU A 198 9.36 -22.86 -10.18
N PRO A 199 10.60 -22.64 -10.64
CA PRO A 199 11.78 -23.01 -9.88
C PRO A 199 11.87 -22.21 -8.57
N ASN A 200 12.55 -22.78 -7.57
CA ASN A 200 12.72 -22.14 -6.26
C ASN A 200 13.43 -20.77 -6.31
N THR A 201 14.14 -20.51 -7.38
CA THR A 201 14.78 -19.24 -7.68
C THR A 201 14.45 -18.84 -9.11
N GLY A 202 13.87 -17.67 -9.31
CA GLY A 202 13.53 -17.18 -10.62
C GLY A 202 12.12 -16.63 -10.73
N ALA A 203 11.71 -16.32 -11.95
CA ALA A 203 10.39 -15.79 -12.26
C ALA A 203 9.80 -16.47 -13.51
N LEU A 204 8.48 -16.52 -13.57
CA LEU A 204 7.73 -16.83 -14.80
C LEU A 204 7.07 -15.55 -15.33
N ASP A 205 7.18 -15.32 -16.62
CA ASP A 205 6.54 -14.21 -17.31
C ASP A 205 5.47 -14.76 -18.27
N LEU A 206 4.21 -14.56 -17.90
CA LEU A 206 3.05 -15.17 -18.48
C LEU A 206 2.06 -14.13 -18.99
N ASP A 207 1.25 -14.49 -20.00
CA ASP A 207 0.03 -13.77 -20.33
C ASP A 207 -1.17 -14.48 -19.71
N VAL A 208 -1.92 -13.76 -18.86
CA VAL A 208 -3.10 -14.31 -18.18
C VAL A 208 -4.38 -13.84 -18.83
N HIS A 209 -5.32 -14.77 -19.04
CA HIS A 209 -6.58 -14.56 -19.69
C HIS A 209 -7.73 -14.91 -18.73
N TRP A 210 -8.62 -13.95 -18.47
CA TRP A 210 -9.89 -14.23 -17.82
C TRP A 210 -10.99 -14.41 -18.88
N PRO A 211 -11.99 -15.27 -18.66
CA PRO A 211 -13.01 -15.57 -19.66
C PRO A 211 -13.73 -14.33 -20.23
N ASP A 212 -13.93 -13.31 -19.39
CA ASP A 212 -14.66 -12.09 -19.75
C ASP A 212 -13.79 -10.83 -19.62
N GLY A 213 -12.50 -10.93 -19.91
CA GLY A 213 -11.59 -9.82 -19.69
C GLY A 213 -10.44 -9.78 -20.68
N PRO A 214 -9.70 -8.69 -20.69
CA PRO A 214 -8.49 -8.57 -21.48
C PRO A 214 -7.38 -9.49 -20.98
N THR A 215 -6.36 -9.62 -21.81
CA THR A 215 -5.12 -10.29 -21.44
C THR A 215 -4.21 -9.33 -20.71
N TYR A 216 -3.61 -9.80 -19.62
CA TYR A 216 -2.63 -9.04 -18.85
C TYR A 216 -1.34 -9.84 -18.70
N ARG A 217 -0.23 -9.13 -18.64
CA ARG A 217 1.05 -9.72 -18.25
C ARG A 217 1.03 -10.05 -16.75
N CYS A 218 1.44 -11.25 -16.40
CA CYS A 218 1.63 -11.71 -15.03
C CYS A 218 3.07 -12.16 -14.84
N VAL A 219 3.78 -11.54 -13.91
CA VAL A 219 5.10 -12.00 -13.47
C VAL A 219 4.92 -12.71 -12.14
N ALA A 220 5.32 -13.98 -12.09
CA ALA A 220 5.26 -14.81 -10.90
C ALA A 220 6.66 -15.06 -10.36
N PHE A 221 6.90 -14.69 -9.10
CA PHE A 221 8.18 -14.89 -8.41
C PHE A 221 8.07 -16.00 -7.38
N ALA A 222 9.14 -16.77 -7.22
CA ALA A 222 9.26 -17.70 -6.11
C ALA A 222 9.29 -16.92 -4.79
N ALA A 223 8.42 -17.30 -3.85
CA ALA A 223 8.45 -16.68 -2.54
C ALA A 223 9.65 -17.18 -1.73
N LEU A 224 10.31 -16.25 -1.06
CA LEU A 224 11.40 -16.57 -0.13
C LEU A 224 10.89 -17.01 1.25
N ASP A 225 9.57 -16.99 1.47
CA ASP A 225 8.97 -17.35 2.75
C ASP A 225 8.76 -18.86 2.90
N HIS A 226 8.76 -19.34 4.16
CA HIS A 226 8.53 -20.73 4.51
C HIS A 226 7.13 -21.28 4.14
N LYS A 227 6.21 -20.40 3.75
CA LYS A 227 4.83 -20.76 3.37
C LYS A 227 4.68 -21.10 1.88
N LYS A 228 5.77 -21.10 1.11
CA LYS A 228 5.79 -21.41 -0.34
C LYS A 228 4.73 -20.63 -1.14
N ARG A 229 4.46 -19.40 -0.76
CA ARG A 229 3.54 -18.52 -1.49
C ARG A 229 4.32 -17.82 -2.59
N HIS A 230 3.78 -17.86 -3.79
CA HIS A 230 4.33 -17.08 -4.91
C HIS A 230 3.90 -15.62 -4.80
N VAL A 231 4.75 -14.71 -5.23
CA VAL A 231 4.38 -13.32 -5.45
C VAL A 231 3.91 -13.21 -6.90
N LEU A 232 2.63 -12.90 -7.09
CA LEU A 232 2.00 -12.75 -8.40
C LEU A 232 1.76 -11.28 -8.66
N VAL A 233 2.35 -10.77 -9.72
CA VAL A 233 2.25 -9.36 -10.10
C VAL A 233 1.60 -9.26 -11.48
N CYS A 234 0.51 -8.52 -11.57
CA CYS A 234 -0.14 -8.15 -12.83
C CYS A 234 0.37 -6.78 -13.27
N THR A 235 0.73 -6.63 -14.55
CA THR A 235 1.31 -5.39 -15.08
C THR A 235 1.01 -5.20 -16.57
N ASN A 236 1.08 -3.96 -17.06
CA ASN A 236 1.08 -3.62 -18.48
C ASN A 236 2.43 -3.08 -18.96
N LEU A 237 3.47 -3.18 -18.14
CA LEU A 237 4.81 -2.75 -18.52
C LEU A 237 5.36 -3.62 -19.66
N ASP A 238 6.04 -2.98 -20.62
CA ASP A 238 6.68 -3.67 -21.72
C ASP A 238 7.75 -4.67 -21.25
N ARG A 239 7.80 -5.85 -21.86
CA ARG A 239 8.70 -6.94 -21.43
C ARG A 239 10.16 -6.69 -21.74
N GLN A 240 10.46 -5.97 -22.81
CA GLN A 240 11.84 -5.71 -23.21
C GLN A 240 12.45 -4.61 -22.33
N GLN A 241 11.66 -3.58 -22.04
CA GLN A 241 12.08 -2.48 -21.18
C GLN A 241 12.07 -2.86 -19.69
N PHE A 242 11.11 -3.70 -19.28
CA PHE A 242 10.92 -4.14 -17.89
C PHE A 242 10.90 -5.68 -17.82
N PRO A 243 12.05 -6.36 -17.92
CA PRO A 243 12.12 -7.80 -17.70
C PRO A 243 11.69 -8.16 -16.28
N PRO A 244 11.42 -9.46 -15.99
CA PRO A 244 10.86 -9.89 -14.69
C PRO A 244 11.62 -9.42 -13.46
N ASP A 245 12.95 -9.42 -13.51
CA ASP A 245 13.83 -8.92 -12.44
C ASP A 245 13.59 -7.43 -12.15
N VAL A 246 13.52 -6.61 -13.19
CA VAL A 246 13.21 -5.17 -13.05
C VAL A 246 11.80 -4.93 -12.50
N VAL A 247 10.81 -5.74 -12.89
CA VAL A 247 9.45 -5.67 -12.30
C VAL A 247 9.50 -6.05 -10.81
N GLY A 248 10.31 -7.05 -10.45
CA GLY A 248 10.50 -7.46 -9.06
C GLY A 248 11.20 -6.41 -8.20
N ASP A 249 12.18 -5.72 -8.77
CA ASP A 249 12.91 -4.64 -8.09
C ASP A 249 12.04 -3.38 -7.89
N LEU A 250 11.07 -3.15 -8.77
CA LEU A 250 10.12 -2.05 -8.66
C LEU A 250 9.05 -2.33 -7.60
N TYR A 251 8.63 -3.61 -7.48
CA TYR A 251 7.59 -4.03 -6.55
C TYR A 251 8.14 -4.35 -5.17
#